data_6eca02d75537195f3dc663a746866068
#
_entry.id   6eca02d75537195f3dc663a746866068
#
_cell.length_a   1.000
_cell.length_b   1.000
_cell.length_c   1.000
_cell.angle_alpha   90.00
_cell.angle_beta   90.00
_cell.angle_gamma   90.00
#
_symmetry.space_group_name_H-M   'P 1'
#
loop_
_entity.id
_entity.type
_entity.pdbx_description
1 polymer ?
#
loop_
_entity_poly.entity_id
_entity_poly.type
_entity_poly.pdbx_seq_one_letter_code
_entity_poly.pdbx_strand_id
1 'polypeptide(L)'
;GKGCTQGGFFMPENQNMQKTSDNEAMLQEIVQNTEMGKNTLDELMGLTYDQKLKDEMMRQKNEYRRLNQQAHTALDAIGAQAKGQSAAARMSVSMGIRTRTMLDKSTRNLATMLAEGSGQGVLDCKRAETDYPQASPGVHKLMEELCAFQTGAEQAWREFV
;
A
#
# COMPACT_ATOMS: atom_id res chain seq x y z
N GLY A 1 -48.69 -0.66 -6.50
CA GLY A 1 -47.69 -0.94 -7.45
C GLY A 1 -46.66 0.14 -7.73
N LYS A 2 -46.97 1.42 -7.54
CA LYS A 2 -46.00 2.50 -7.87
C LYS A 2 -44.80 2.53 -6.92
N GLY A 3 -44.95 2.12 -5.70
CA GLY A 3 -43.84 2.12 -4.72
C GLY A 3 -42.78 1.06 -4.99
N CYS A 4 -43.17 -0.09 -5.51
CA CYS A 4 -42.23 -1.17 -5.81
C CYS A 4 -41.34 -0.84 -7.02
N THR A 5 -41.90 -0.06 -7.99
CA THR A 5 -41.13 0.34 -9.18
C THR A 5 -40.06 1.37 -8.84
N GLN A 6 -40.36 2.28 -7.91
CA GLN A 6 -39.36 3.26 -7.44
C GLN A 6 -38.25 2.62 -6.62
N GLY A 7 -38.57 1.64 -5.76
CA GLY A 7 -37.57 0.92 -4.99
C GLY A 7 -36.57 0.16 -5.86
N GLY A 8 -37.06 -0.49 -6.93
CA GLY A 8 -36.19 -1.18 -7.90
C GLY A 8 -35.30 -0.26 -8.70
N PHE A 9 -35.73 0.99 -8.93
CA PHE A 9 -34.92 1.98 -9.65
C PHE A 9 -33.77 2.53 -8.79
N PHE A 10 -33.99 2.78 -7.49
CA PHE A 10 -32.97 3.33 -6.59
C PHE A 10 -31.82 2.37 -6.28
N MET A 11 -32.07 1.08 -6.20
CA MET A 11 -31.08 0.07 -5.83
C MET A 11 -29.87 0.04 -6.77
N PRO A 12 -30.02 0.04 -8.12
CA PRO A 12 -28.88 0.06 -9.04
C PRO A 12 -28.02 1.31 -8.92
N GLU A 13 -28.63 2.49 -8.73
CA GLU A 13 -27.89 3.74 -8.56
C GLU A 13 -27.04 3.72 -7.29
N ASN A 14 -27.61 3.29 -6.16
CA ASN A 14 -26.89 3.18 -4.90
C ASN A 14 -25.71 2.21 -5.00
N GLN A 15 -25.88 1.07 -5.67
CA GLN A 15 -24.82 0.10 -5.88
C GLN A 15 -23.70 0.66 -6.75
N ASN A 16 -24.03 1.41 -7.80
CA ASN A 16 -23.06 2.06 -8.68
C ASN A 16 -22.28 3.14 -7.94
N MET A 17 -22.95 3.95 -7.12
CA MET A 17 -22.31 4.98 -6.31
C MET A 17 -21.37 4.36 -5.29
N GLN A 18 -21.77 3.28 -4.62
CA GLN A 18 -20.94 2.58 -3.65
C GLN A 18 -19.73 1.94 -4.34
N LYS A 19 -19.91 1.34 -5.51
CA LYS A 19 -18.81 0.76 -6.30
C LYS A 19 -17.79 1.83 -6.67
N THR A 20 -18.22 3.00 -7.13
CA THR A 20 -17.34 4.11 -7.50
C THR A 20 -16.56 4.60 -6.26
N SER A 21 -17.26 4.78 -5.14
CA SER A 21 -16.66 5.21 -3.88
C SER A 21 -15.63 4.19 -3.38
N ASP A 22 -15.97 2.90 -3.41
CA ASP A 22 -15.07 1.84 -2.97
C ASP A 22 -13.86 1.70 -3.89
N ASN A 23 -14.04 1.85 -5.21
CA ASN A 23 -12.92 1.86 -6.17
C ASN A 23 -11.91 2.95 -5.83
N GLU A 24 -12.40 4.18 -5.68
CA GLU A 24 -11.52 5.30 -5.34
C GLU A 24 -10.82 5.09 -4.00
N ALA A 25 -11.58 4.70 -2.97
CA ALA A 25 -11.04 4.51 -1.63
C ALA A 25 -9.97 3.41 -1.61
N MET A 26 -10.22 2.27 -2.25
CA MET A 26 -9.25 1.17 -2.29
C MET A 26 -8.00 1.57 -3.07
N LEU A 27 -8.15 2.27 -4.20
CA LEU A 27 -7.01 2.75 -4.98
C LEU A 27 -6.18 3.77 -4.20
N GLN A 28 -6.81 4.66 -3.43
CA GLN A 28 -6.09 5.59 -2.56
C GLN A 28 -5.27 4.86 -1.49
N GLU A 29 -5.82 3.80 -0.92
CA GLU A 29 -5.08 2.96 0.03
C GLU A 29 -3.85 2.32 -0.61
N ILE A 30 -3.97 1.86 -1.86
CA ILE A 30 -2.83 1.30 -2.60
C ILE A 30 -1.76 2.37 -2.83
N VAL A 31 -2.15 3.58 -3.22
CA VAL A 31 -1.22 4.70 -3.42
C VAL A 31 -0.48 5.02 -2.12
N GLN A 32 -1.20 5.16 -1.03
CA GLN A 32 -0.61 5.48 0.27
C GLN A 32 0.35 4.39 0.77
N ASN A 33 -0.06 3.13 0.66
CA ASN A 33 0.74 1.98 1.07
C ASN A 33 2.05 1.89 0.27
N THR A 34 1.95 2.00 -1.06
CA THR A 34 3.12 1.91 -1.94
C THR A 34 4.07 3.09 -1.78
N GLU A 35 3.55 4.29 -1.55
CA GLU A 35 4.39 5.45 -1.25
C GLU A 35 5.14 5.30 0.07
N MET A 36 4.45 4.82 1.11
CA MET A 36 5.07 4.56 2.40
C MET A 36 6.19 3.53 2.26
N GLY A 37 5.95 2.43 1.55
CA GLY A 37 6.96 1.40 1.31
C GLY A 37 8.17 1.94 0.57
N LYS A 38 7.94 2.66 -0.53
CA LYS A 38 9.00 3.26 -1.32
C LYS A 38 9.82 4.28 -0.53
N ASN A 39 9.15 5.17 0.20
CA ASN A 39 9.83 6.21 0.98
C ASN A 39 10.65 5.61 2.12
N THR A 40 10.14 4.57 2.78
CA THR A 40 10.87 3.86 3.83
C THR A 40 12.14 3.20 3.27
N LEU A 41 12.03 2.53 2.12
CA LEU A 41 13.18 1.92 1.47
C LEU A 41 14.22 2.94 1.07
N ASP A 42 13.82 4.09 0.51
CA ASP A 42 14.73 5.17 0.16
C ASP A 42 15.51 5.65 1.38
N GLU A 43 14.85 5.83 2.52
CA GLU A 43 15.49 6.31 3.73
C GLU A 43 16.46 5.28 4.30
N LEU A 44 16.05 4.02 4.39
CA LEU A 44 16.90 2.95 4.94
C LEU A 44 18.07 2.61 4.02
N MET A 45 17.91 2.74 2.70
CA MET A 45 18.96 2.48 1.73
C MET A 45 20.17 3.39 1.95
N GLY A 46 19.94 4.61 2.43
CA GLY A 46 20.99 5.57 2.76
C GLY A 46 21.73 5.25 4.06
N LEU A 47 21.28 4.28 4.85
CA LEU A 47 21.84 3.96 6.16
C LEU A 47 22.70 2.71 6.18
N THR A 48 22.77 1.95 5.08
CA THR A 48 23.50 0.68 5.05
C THR A 48 24.58 0.65 3.96
N TYR A 49 25.63 -0.09 4.22
CA TYR A 49 26.67 -0.42 3.25
C TYR A 49 26.59 -1.87 2.78
N ASP A 50 25.62 -2.64 3.29
CA ASP A 50 25.41 -4.03 2.89
C ASP A 50 24.81 -4.09 1.48
N GLN A 51 25.59 -4.53 0.52
CA GLN A 51 25.19 -4.54 -0.89
C GLN A 51 24.03 -5.50 -1.16
N LYS A 52 24.01 -6.66 -0.50
CA LYS A 52 22.92 -7.63 -0.66
C LYS A 52 21.60 -7.05 -0.16
N LEU A 53 21.64 -6.34 0.98
CA LEU A 53 20.47 -5.67 1.53
C LEU A 53 20.00 -4.55 0.58
N LYS A 54 20.92 -3.73 0.06
CA LYS A 54 20.61 -2.68 -0.89
C LYS A 54 19.97 -3.23 -2.16
N ASP A 55 20.48 -4.34 -2.68
CA ASP A 55 19.95 -4.96 -3.90
C ASP A 55 18.49 -5.41 -3.68
N GLU A 56 18.20 -6.03 -2.55
CA GLU A 56 16.84 -6.41 -2.22
C GLU A 56 15.94 -5.21 -1.99
N MET A 57 16.45 -4.16 -1.33
CA MET A 57 15.71 -2.90 -1.18
C MET A 57 15.34 -2.30 -2.53
N MET A 58 16.26 -2.28 -3.48
CA MET A 58 16.02 -1.73 -4.82
C MET A 58 14.99 -2.57 -5.58
N ARG A 59 15.08 -3.89 -5.50
CA ARG A 59 14.13 -4.80 -6.12
C ARG A 59 12.71 -4.53 -5.62
N GLN A 60 12.55 -4.40 -4.30
CA GLN A 60 11.25 -4.15 -3.70
C GLN A 60 10.76 -2.73 -4.00
N LYS A 61 11.65 -1.74 -3.99
CA LYS A 61 11.28 -0.37 -4.36
C LYS A 61 10.71 -0.32 -5.78
N ASN A 62 11.32 -1.02 -6.72
CA ASN A 62 10.85 -1.06 -8.09
C ASN A 62 9.45 -1.69 -8.17
N GLU A 63 9.16 -2.70 -7.36
CA GLU A 63 7.84 -3.32 -7.32
C GLU A 63 6.80 -2.38 -6.70
N TYR A 64 7.13 -1.66 -5.63
CA TYR A 64 6.25 -0.63 -5.08
C TYR A 64 5.93 0.44 -6.12
N ARG A 65 6.94 0.86 -6.90
CA ARG A 65 6.75 1.85 -7.96
C ARG A 65 5.81 1.35 -9.05
N ARG A 66 5.94 0.09 -9.44
CA ARG A 66 5.06 -0.53 -10.44
C ARG A 66 3.61 -0.55 -9.97
N LEU A 67 3.37 -1.01 -8.75
CA LEU A 67 2.01 -1.06 -8.16
C LEU A 67 1.44 0.34 -7.97
N ASN A 68 2.24 1.28 -7.52
CA ASN A 68 1.85 2.69 -7.38
C ASN A 68 1.42 3.27 -8.73
N GLN A 69 2.20 3.03 -9.78
CA GLN A 69 1.89 3.51 -11.13
C GLN A 69 0.56 2.95 -11.62
N GLN A 70 0.29 1.67 -11.38
CA GLN A 70 -0.99 1.06 -11.77
C GLN A 70 -2.17 1.68 -11.03
N ALA A 71 -1.99 1.97 -9.74
CA ALA A 71 -3.04 2.62 -8.94
C ALA A 71 -3.32 4.05 -9.44
N HIS A 72 -2.25 4.81 -9.76
CA HIS A 72 -2.40 6.15 -10.34
C HIS A 72 -3.15 6.11 -11.67
N THR A 73 -2.79 5.17 -12.56
CA THR A 73 -3.46 5.00 -13.84
C THR A 73 -4.94 4.69 -13.66
N ALA A 74 -5.27 3.80 -12.71
CA ALA A 74 -6.65 3.44 -12.43
C ALA A 74 -7.44 4.62 -11.84
N LEU A 75 -6.84 5.42 -10.96
CA LEU A 75 -7.47 6.64 -10.44
C LEU A 75 -7.72 7.66 -11.54
N ASP A 76 -6.75 7.88 -12.42
CA ASP A 76 -6.91 8.78 -13.56
C ASP A 76 -8.08 8.33 -14.44
N ALA A 77 -8.22 7.02 -14.67
CA ALA A 77 -9.30 6.47 -15.50
C ALA A 77 -10.70 6.74 -14.93
N ILE A 78 -10.83 6.89 -13.62
CA ILE A 78 -12.11 7.21 -12.98
C ILE A 78 -12.24 8.72 -12.66
N GLY A 79 -11.30 9.55 -13.12
CA GLY A 79 -11.31 10.99 -12.92
C GLY A 79 -10.99 11.42 -11.49
N ALA A 80 -10.34 10.55 -10.70
CA ALA A 80 -9.96 10.85 -9.33
C ALA A 80 -8.49 11.24 -9.24
N GLN A 81 -8.17 12.11 -8.30
CA GLN A 81 -6.79 12.54 -8.05
C GLN A 81 -6.19 11.72 -6.91
N ALA A 82 -4.98 11.18 -7.11
CA ALA A 82 -4.27 10.48 -6.06
C ALA A 82 -3.86 11.43 -4.94
N LYS A 83 -4.13 11.04 -3.69
CA LYS A 83 -3.82 11.86 -2.50
C LYS A 83 -2.48 11.54 -1.89
N GLY A 84 -2.03 10.30 -2.03
CA GLY A 84 -0.74 9.87 -1.52
C GLY A 84 -0.59 9.91 0.00
N GLN A 85 0.62 9.63 0.46
CA GLN A 85 0.98 9.67 1.87
C GLN A 85 1.04 11.12 2.34
N SER A 86 0.38 11.44 3.47
CA SER A 86 0.41 12.79 4.01
C SER A 86 1.80 13.16 4.54
N ALA A 87 2.10 14.46 4.57
CA ALA A 87 3.36 14.96 5.13
C ALA A 87 3.52 14.56 6.61
N ALA A 88 2.44 14.62 7.38
CA ALA A 88 2.45 14.23 8.78
C ALA A 88 2.75 12.74 8.98
N ALA A 89 2.12 11.88 8.17
CA ALA A 89 2.39 10.44 8.21
C ALA A 89 3.83 10.13 7.80
N ARG A 90 4.33 10.78 6.77
CA ARG A 90 5.71 10.62 6.31
C ARG A 90 6.71 11.05 7.38
N MET A 91 6.48 12.16 8.04
CA MET A 91 7.33 12.63 9.13
C MET A 91 7.32 11.68 10.31
N SER A 92 6.15 11.15 10.67
CA SER A 92 6.01 10.20 11.78
C SER A 92 6.81 8.92 11.53
N VAL A 93 6.73 8.36 10.31
CA VAL A 93 7.51 7.18 9.91
C VAL A 93 9.01 7.49 9.95
N SER A 94 9.43 8.63 9.39
CA SER A 94 10.83 9.04 9.37
C SER A 94 11.41 9.21 10.78
N MET A 95 10.65 9.81 11.71
CA MET A 95 11.08 9.93 13.09
C MET A 95 11.22 8.58 13.77
N GLY A 96 10.31 7.64 13.52
CA GLY A 96 10.41 6.28 14.02
C GLY A 96 11.65 5.56 13.52
N ILE A 97 11.96 5.73 12.25
CA ILE A 97 13.19 5.17 11.64
C ILE A 97 14.42 5.74 12.32
N ARG A 98 14.51 7.07 12.47
CA ARG A 98 15.64 7.73 13.11
C ARG A 98 15.85 7.24 14.54
N THR A 99 14.78 7.12 15.31
CA THR A 99 14.85 6.64 16.69
C THR A 99 15.42 5.23 16.75
N ARG A 100 14.95 4.31 15.90
CA ARG A 100 15.37 2.92 15.90
C ARG A 100 16.76 2.70 15.31
N THR A 101 17.22 3.59 14.42
CA THR A 101 18.52 3.45 13.74
C THR A 101 19.63 4.30 14.36
N MET A 102 19.31 5.16 15.31
CA MET A 102 20.29 6.07 15.92
C MET A 102 21.49 5.31 16.52
N LEU A 103 21.23 4.19 17.18
CA LEU A 103 22.27 3.38 17.82
C LEU A 103 22.55 2.05 17.11
N ASP A 104 21.72 1.68 16.15
CA ASP A 104 21.85 0.38 15.47
C ASP A 104 21.43 0.49 14.01
N LYS A 105 22.41 0.54 13.12
CA LYS A 105 22.23 0.54 11.65
C LYS A 105 22.66 -0.81 11.06
N SER A 106 22.69 -1.88 11.87
CA SER A 106 23.04 -3.20 11.38
C SER A 106 22.03 -3.70 10.34
N THR A 107 22.51 -4.55 9.45
CA THR A 107 21.64 -5.24 8.48
C THR A 107 20.47 -5.93 9.18
N ARG A 108 20.74 -6.61 10.29
CA ARG A 108 19.72 -7.29 11.07
C ARG A 108 18.61 -6.33 11.55
N ASN A 109 18.98 -5.18 12.10
CA ASN A 109 18.01 -4.21 12.60
C ASN A 109 17.18 -3.63 11.46
N LEU A 110 17.83 -3.22 10.37
CA LEU A 110 17.12 -2.66 9.21
C LEU A 110 16.17 -3.69 8.59
N ALA A 111 16.62 -4.94 8.45
CA ALA A 111 15.79 -6.03 7.93
C ALA A 111 14.59 -6.33 8.86
N THR A 112 14.79 -6.30 10.16
CA THR A 112 13.72 -6.48 11.15
C THR A 112 12.66 -5.38 11.00
N MET A 113 13.09 -4.12 10.88
CA MET A 113 12.19 -2.99 10.66
C MET A 113 11.39 -3.14 9.38
N LEU A 114 12.05 -3.58 8.30
CA LEU A 114 11.40 -3.78 7.01
C LEU A 114 10.40 -4.95 7.04
N ALA A 115 10.74 -6.03 7.74
CA ALA A 115 9.82 -7.15 7.94
C ALA A 115 8.56 -6.72 8.69
N GLU A 116 8.72 -5.95 9.77
CA GLU A 116 7.59 -5.40 10.53
C GLU A 116 6.73 -4.50 9.66
N GLY A 117 7.35 -3.62 8.88
CA GLY A 117 6.64 -2.71 7.98
C GLY A 117 5.86 -3.45 6.90
N SER A 118 6.46 -4.49 6.31
CA SER A 118 5.78 -5.33 5.32
C SER A 118 4.60 -6.07 5.93
N GLY A 119 4.74 -6.61 7.13
CA GLY A 119 3.65 -7.26 7.86
C GLY A 119 2.50 -6.30 8.14
N GLN A 120 2.79 -5.08 8.55
CA GLN A 120 1.78 -4.05 8.75
C GLN A 120 1.08 -3.70 7.43
N GLY A 121 1.84 -3.62 6.33
CA GLY A 121 1.28 -3.38 5.01
C GLY A 121 0.29 -4.46 4.59
N VAL A 122 0.58 -5.72 4.89
CA VAL A 122 -0.34 -6.85 4.63
C VAL A 122 -1.65 -6.66 5.41
N LEU A 123 -1.57 -6.27 6.68
CA LEU A 123 -2.76 -6.02 7.50
C LEU A 123 -3.59 -4.87 6.92
N ASP A 124 -2.94 -3.81 6.47
CA ASP A 124 -3.62 -2.67 5.86
C ASP A 124 -4.34 -3.07 4.57
N CYS A 125 -3.72 -3.91 3.74
CA CYS A 125 -4.35 -4.45 2.53
C CYS A 125 -5.60 -5.27 2.86
N LYS A 126 -5.51 -6.14 3.84
CA LYS A 126 -6.64 -6.98 4.27
C LYS A 126 -7.79 -6.15 4.83
N ARG A 127 -7.45 -5.10 5.57
CA ARG A 127 -8.46 -4.17 6.09
C ARG A 127 -9.18 -3.46 4.94
N ALA A 128 -8.45 -2.98 3.94
CA ALA A 128 -9.03 -2.32 2.78
C ALA A 128 -9.97 -3.25 2.01
N GLU A 129 -9.61 -4.53 1.87
CA GLU A 129 -10.47 -5.54 1.24
C GLU A 129 -11.79 -5.70 1.99
N THR A 130 -11.76 -5.65 3.32
CA THR A 130 -12.94 -5.73 4.17
C THR A 130 -13.77 -4.44 4.12
N ASP A 131 -13.10 -3.29 4.13
CA ASP A 131 -13.76 -1.98 4.20
C ASP A 131 -14.41 -1.57 2.88
N TYR A 132 -13.86 -2.04 1.74
CA TYR A 132 -14.32 -1.63 0.41
C TYR A 132 -14.75 -2.82 -0.46
N PRO A 133 -15.76 -3.59 0.00
CA PRO A 133 -16.15 -4.82 -0.68
C PRO A 133 -16.77 -4.61 -2.05
N GLN A 134 -17.30 -3.42 -2.35
CA GLN A 134 -17.96 -3.11 -3.61
C GLN A 134 -16.99 -2.64 -4.70
N ALA A 135 -15.69 -2.54 -4.40
CA ALA A 135 -14.70 -2.23 -5.41
C ALA A 135 -14.73 -3.27 -6.54
N SER A 136 -14.41 -2.82 -7.77
CA SER A 136 -14.46 -3.70 -8.94
C SER A 136 -13.42 -4.83 -8.85
N PRO A 137 -13.63 -5.95 -9.57
CA PRO A 137 -12.69 -7.06 -9.55
C PRO A 137 -11.25 -6.66 -9.92
N GLY A 138 -11.08 -5.73 -10.86
CA GLY A 138 -9.74 -5.25 -11.24
C GLY A 138 -9.03 -4.51 -10.12
N VAL A 139 -9.76 -3.73 -9.32
CA VAL A 139 -9.20 -3.01 -8.18
C VAL A 139 -8.85 -3.98 -7.05
N HIS A 140 -9.73 -4.93 -6.75
CA HIS A 140 -9.44 -6.01 -5.79
C HIS A 140 -8.20 -6.80 -6.20
N LYS A 141 -8.06 -7.11 -7.49
CA LYS A 141 -6.89 -7.83 -8.00
C LYS A 141 -5.60 -7.07 -7.73
N LEU A 142 -5.61 -5.75 -7.95
CA LEU A 142 -4.43 -4.91 -7.69
C LEU A 142 -4.09 -4.91 -6.19
N MET A 143 -5.09 -4.82 -5.32
CA MET A 143 -4.89 -4.90 -3.88
C MET A 143 -4.34 -6.28 -3.46
N GLU A 144 -4.84 -7.37 -4.06
CA GLU A 144 -4.33 -8.71 -3.83
C GLU A 144 -2.88 -8.86 -4.27
N GLU A 145 -2.49 -8.25 -5.39
CA GLU A 145 -1.10 -8.23 -5.85
C GLU A 145 -0.20 -7.53 -4.84
N LEU A 146 -0.64 -6.39 -4.30
CA LEU A 146 0.10 -5.67 -3.26
C LEU A 146 0.24 -6.52 -2.00
N CYS A 147 -0.84 -7.16 -1.57
CA CYS A 147 -0.83 -8.03 -0.40
C CYS A 147 0.15 -9.20 -0.58
N ALA A 148 0.10 -9.88 -1.73
CA ALA A 148 1.00 -11.00 -2.04
C ALA A 148 2.46 -10.55 -2.10
N PHE A 149 2.71 -9.39 -2.71
CA PHE A 149 4.05 -8.82 -2.75
C PHE A 149 4.59 -8.54 -1.35
N GLN A 150 3.81 -7.90 -0.49
CA GLN A 150 4.26 -7.58 0.87
C GLN A 150 4.42 -8.81 1.75
N THR A 151 3.62 -9.84 1.56
CA THR A 151 3.79 -11.13 2.23
C THR A 151 5.14 -11.75 1.86
N GLY A 152 5.47 -11.78 0.58
CA GLY A 152 6.78 -12.26 0.10
C GLY A 152 7.93 -11.37 0.57
N ALA A 153 7.71 -10.07 0.62
CA ALA A 153 8.71 -9.12 1.10
C ALA A 153 9.05 -9.36 2.57
N GLU A 154 8.05 -9.59 3.40
CA GLU A 154 8.28 -9.91 4.82
C GLU A 154 9.20 -11.12 4.97
N GLN A 155 8.94 -12.17 4.20
CA GLN A 155 9.77 -13.38 4.23
C GLN A 155 11.19 -13.10 3.72
N ALA A 156 11.33 -12.31 2.67
CA ALA A 156 12.64 -11.93 2.12
C ALA A 156 13.49 -11.18 3.14
N TRP A 157 12.90 -10.24 3.89
CA TRP A 157 13.61 -9.50 4.94
C TRP A 157 14.06 -10.41 6.09
N ARG A 158 13.26 -11.42 6.43
CA ARG A 158 13.61 -12.35 7.51
C ARG A 158 14.84 -13.18 7.22
N GLU A 159 15.22 -13.32 5.95
CA GLU A 159 16.46 -14.00 5.57
C GLU A 159 17.73 -13.22 5.96
N PHE A 160 17.59 -11.92 6.23
CA PHE A 160 18.68 -11.04 6.67
C PHE A 160 18.78 -10.92 8.19
N VAL A 161 17.90 -11.56 8.91
CA VAL A 161 17.85 -11.44 10.39
C VAL A 161 18.67 -12.52 11.09
#